data_f8ca527a41b5a748f5d519dbbc56129f
#
_entry.id   f8ca527a41b5a748f5d519dbbc56129f
#
_cell.length_a   1.000
_cell.length_b   1.000
_cell.length_c   1.000
_cell.angle_alpha   90.00
_cell.angle_beta   90.00
_cell.angle_gamma   90.00
#
_symmetry.space_group_name_H-M   'P 1'
#
loop_
_entity.id
_entity.type
_entity.pdbx_description
1 polymer ?
#
loop_
_entity_poly.entity_id
_entity_poly.type
_entity_poly.pdbx_seq_one_letter_code
_entity_poly.pdbx_strand_id
1 'polypeptide(L)'
;LTNYILCGIINSKEIIHPSEVIPLKKSVYSLVLMDDVIKAVDREAYKRGTSRSNLINQILAEQLSCVTPEMRMREIFGSVAELVSSSFHIQQQRSASLMTLRTALEYKYRPTINYKVELERVPSEYIGTLRVQIRTQSSVLTGLFNSFFTYRAGLESSALAALGRDDYLCELSDGCFSRRLINPSLDPEQTGEAISCYVKDLDRSVQTYFAAPHDFQRYAPELAKDYTAMLERFIL
;
A
#
# COMPACT_ATOMS: atom_id res chain seq x y z
N LEU A 1 3.66 -60.34 -28.72
CA LEU A 1 2.88 -60.04 -27.50
C LEU A 1 3.72 -59.22 -26.55
N THR A 2 3.89 -57.92 -26.74
CA THR A 2 4.32 -57.02 -25.67
C THR A 2 3.97 -55.59 -26.07
N ASN A 3 3.02 -55.02 -25.39
CA ASN A 3 2.59 -53.63 -25.51
C ASN A 3 3.68 -52.70 -24.95
N TYR A 4 4.20 -51.83 -25.78
CA TYR A 4 4.95 -50.65 -25.35
C TYR A 4 3.99 -49.46 -25.29
N ILE A 5 3.70 -49.02 -24.07
CA ILE A 5 3.04 -47.76 -23.82
C ILE A 5 4.11 -46.64 -23.88
N LEU A 6 4.05 -45.85 -24.94
CA LEU A 6 4.83 -44.62 -25.04
C LEU A 6 4.21 -43.57 -24.08
N CYS A 7 4.93 -43.28 -22.99
CA CYS A 7 4.64 -42.16 -22.13
C CYS A 7 5.18 -40.89 -22.80
N GLY A 8 4.27 -40.11 -23.40
CA GLY A 8 4.61 -38.80 -23.97
C GLY A 8 4.91 -37.79 -22.87
N ILE A 9 6.17 -37.34 -22.78
CA ILE A 9 6.58 -36.23 -21.94
C ILE A 9 6.05 -34.95 -22.58
N ILE A 10 4.98 -34.42 -22.03
CA ILE A 10 4.51 -33.07 -22.35
C ILE A 10 5.38 -32.10 -21.56
N ASN A 11 6.39 -31.57 -22.24
CA ASN A 11 7.24 -30.50 -21.73
C ASN A 11 6.64 -29.19 -22.18
N SER A 12 5.63 -28.73 -21.46
CA SER A 12 5.08 -27.36 -21.59
C SER A 12 5.43 -26.56 -20.36
N LYS A 13 6.59 -25.96 -20.38
CA LYS A 13 6.84 -24.77 -19.57
C LYS A 13 5.97 -23.65 -20.17
N GLU A 14 4.73 -23.56 -19.75
CA GLU A 14 3.99 -22.32 -19.88
C GLU A 14 4.69 -21.29 -18.97
N ILE A 15 5.43 -20.40 -19.59
CA ILE A 15 5.93 -19.19 -18.97
C ILE A 15 4.66 -18.35 -18.77
N ILE A 16 4.15 -18.36 -17.55
CA ILE A 16 3.09 -17.43 -17.13
C ILE A 16 3.72 -16.05 -17.15
N HIS A 17 3.39 -15.26 -18.17
CA HIS A 17 3.75 -13.85 -18.22
C HIS A 17 3.06 -13.12 -17.04
N PRO A 18 3.78 -12.35 -16.20
CA PRO A 18 3.21 -11.71 -15.01
C PRO A 18 2.35 -10.46 -15.28
N SER A 19 1.83 -10.28 -16.49
CA SER A 19 1.14 -9.03 -16.87
C SER A 19 -0.29 -9.19 -17.37
N GLU A 20 -0.94 -10.33 -17.19
CA GLU A 20 -2.38 -10.39 -17.39
C GLU A 20 -3.12 -9.91 -16.14
N VAL A 21 -3.44 -8.61 -16.11
CA VAL A 21 -4.45 -8.05 -15.22
C VAL A 21 -5.77 -8.74 -15.56
N ILE A 22 -6.14 -9.78 -14.80
CA ILE A 22 -7.44 -10.44 -14.95
C ILE A 22 -8.48 -9.44 -14.44
N PRO A 23 -9.28 -8.80 -15.32
CA PRO A 23 -10.31 -7.89 -14.88
C PRO A 23 -11.27 -8.66 -13.97
N LEU A 24 -11.61 -8.11 -12.80
CA LEU A 24 -12.61 -8.67 -11.89
C LEU A 24 -13.96 -8.74 -12.62
N LYS A 25 -14.17 -9.85 -13.32
CA LYS A 25 -15.42 -10.11 -14.06
C LYS A 25 -16.50 -10.41 -13.05
N LYS A 26 -17.43 -9.49 -12.84
CA LYS A 26 -18.60 -9.71 -11.99
C LYS A 26 -19.74 -10.24 -12.83
N SER A 27 -20.29 -11.37 -12.41
CA SER A 27 -21.51 -11.94 -12.99
C SER A 27 -22.67 -11.74 -12.00
N VAL A 28 -23.86 -11.51 -12.52
CA VAL A 28 -25.06 -11.38 -11.68
C VAL A 28 -25.71 -12.76 -11.53
N TYR A 29 -25.86 -13.17 -10.27
CA TYR A 29 -26.55 -14.40 -9.90
C TYR A 29 -27.76 -14.06 -9.01
N SER A 30 -28.92 -14.66 -9.28
CA SER A 30 -30.09 -14.58 -8.42
C SER A 30 -30.09 -15.74 -7.43
N LEU A 31 -30.18 -15.42 -6.14
CA LEU A 31 -30.23 -16.39 -5.05
C LEU A 31 -31.58 -16.29 -4.33
N VAL A 32 -32.18 -17.44 -4.03
CA VAL A 32 -33.33 -17.54 -3.12
C VAL A 32 -32.79 -17.92 -1.75
N LEU A 33 -32.97 -17.06 -0.77
CA LEU A 33 -32.49 -17.25 0.60
C LEU A 33 -33.68 -17.25 1.57
N MET A 34 -33.55 -18.00 2.66
CA MET A 34 -34.52 -17.97 3.76
C MET A 34 -34.53 -16.59 4.43
N ASP A 35 -35.71 -16.13 4.89
CA ASP A 35 -35.87 -14.82 5.51
C ASP A 35 -34.97 -14.59 6.72
N ASP A 36 -34.71 -15.62 7.51
CA ASP A 36 -33.80 -15.50 8.67
C ASP A 36 -32.35 -15.32 8.27
N VAL A 37 -31.91 -15.91 7.13
CA VAL A 37 -30.59 -15.67 6.55
C VAL A 37 -30.49 -14.24 6.06
N ILE A 38 -31.52 -13.73 5.36
CA ILE A 38 -31.55 -12.34 4.89
C ILE A 38 -31.42 -11.38 6.08
N LYS A 39 -32.21 -11.56 7.14
CA LYS A 39 -32.16 -10.74 8.38
C LYS A 39 -30.76 -10.80 9.04
N ALA A 40 -30.12 -11.97 9.06
CA ALA A 40 -28.79 -12.14 9.62
C ALA A 40 -27.73 -11.40 8.78
N VAL A 41 -27.79 -11.53 7.45
CA VAL A 41 -26.93 -10.80 6.51
C VAL A 41 -27.08 -9.29 6.65
N ASP A 42 -28.32 -8.80 6.81
CA ASP A 42 -28.59 -7.37 6.97
C ASP A 42 -27.95 -6.81 8.24
N ARG A 43 -28.13 -7.49 9.37
CA ARG A 43 -27.53 -7.08 10.64
C ARG A 43 -26.00 -7.04 10.57
N GLU A 44 -25.42 -8.06 9.98
CA GLU A 44 -23.96 -8.18 9.90
C GLU A 44 -23.37 -7.17 8.89
N ALA A 45 -24.02 -6.97 7.73
CA ALA A 45 -23.63 -5.96 6.76
C ALA A 45 -23.65 -4.55 7.37
N TYR A 46 -24.69 -4.23 8.14
CA TYR A 46 -24.77 -2.97 8.86
C TYR A 46 -23.64 -2.79 9.88
N LYS A 47 -23.34 -3.82 10.69
CA LYS A 47 -22.22 -3.78 11.65
C LYS A 47 -20.88 -3.55 11.00
N ARG A 48 -20.64 -4.20 9.86
CA ARG A 48 -19.37 -4.09 9.12
C ARG A 48 -19.32 -2.88 8.18
N GLY A 49 -20.36 -2.09 8.09
CA GLY A 49 -20.46 -0.94 7.19
C GLY A 49 -20.29 -1.31 5.70
N THR A 50 -20.80 -2.49 5.30
CA THR A 50 -20.72 -3.03 3.95
C THR A 50 -22.09 -3.30 3.34
N SER A 51 -22.18 -3.55 2.02
CA SER A 51 -23.41 -3.96 1.37
C SER A 51 -23.70 -5.45 1.57
N ARG A 52 -24.98 -5.87 1.49
CA ARG A 52 -25.40 -7.28 1.48
C ARG A 52 -24.60 -8.11 0.47
N SER A 53 -24.53 -7.62 -0.77
CA SER A 53 -23.86 -8.32 -1.86
C SER A 53 -22.36 -8.52 -1.59
N ASN A 54 -21.70 -7.52 -1.01
CA ASN A 54 -20.30 -7.65 -0.63
C ASN A 54 -20.12 -8.64 0.51
N LEU A 55 -20.99 -8.62 1.52
CA LEU A 55 -20.92 -9.57 2.63
C LEU A 55 -21.14 -11.01 2.17
N ILE A 56 -22.17 -11.24 1.33
CA ILE A 56 -22.44 -12.57 0.76
C ILE A 56 -21.22 -13.06 -0.06
N ASN A 57 -20.66 -12.19 -0.91
CA ASN A 57 -19.44 -12.53 -1.67
C ASN A 57 -18.28 -12.89 -0.75
N GLN A 58 -18.06 -12.15 0.35
CA GLN A 58 -17.00 -12.46 1.31
C GLN A 58 -17.23 -13.84 1.96
N ILE A 59 -18.45 -14.09 2.46
CA ILE A 59 -18.79 -15.38 3.09
C ILE A 59 -18.58 -16.53 2.12
N LEU A 60 -19.04 -16.39 0.86
CA LEU A 60 -18.89 -17.43 -0.15
C LEU A 60 -17.41 -17.63 -0.53
N ALA A 61 -16.65 -16.54 -0.67
CA ALA A 61 -15.22 -16.61 -0.97
C ALA A 61 -14.45 -17.32 0.16
N GLU A 62 -14.74 -17.00 1.41
CA GLU A 62 -14.14 -17.67 2.59
C GLU A 62 -14.43 -19.17 2.57
N GLN A 63 -15.68 -19.57 2.30
CA GLN A 63 -16.08 -20.98 2.24
C GLN A 63 -15.47 -21.74 1.04
N LEU A 64 -15.24 -21.05 -0.08
CA LEU A 64 -14.72 -21.62 -1.31
C LEU A 64 -13.20 -21.44 -1.46
N SER A 65 -12.54 -20.92 -0.44
CA SER A 65 -11.10 -20.62 -0.44
C SER A 65 -10.67 -19.69 -1.61
N CYS A 66 -11.58 -18.76 -1.99
CA CYS A 66 -11.31 -17.74 -3.00
C CYS A 66 -10.85 -16.45 -2.33
N VAL A 67 -9.77 -15.84 -2.81
CA VAL A 67 -9.28 -14.57 -2.29
C VAL A 67 -10.02 -13.43 -2.96
N THR A 68 -10.74 -12.61 -2.16
CA THR A 68 -11.34 -11.37 -2.66
C THR A 68 -10.36 -10.20 -2.55
N PRO A 69 -10.55 -9.13 -3.35
CA PRO A 69 -9.73 -7.91 -3.20
C PRO A 69 -9.77 -7.34 -1.78
N GLU A 70 -10.93 -7.40 -1.13
CA GLU A 70 -11.09 -6.93 0.24
C GLU A 70 -10.32 -7.80 1.25
N MET A 71 -10.27 -9.11 1.06
CA MET A 71 -9.45 -10.03 1.88
C MET A 71 -7.97 -9.71 1.69
N ARG A 72 -7.51 -9.59 0.44
CA ARG A 72 -6.13 -9.24 0.13
C ARG A 72 -5.72 -7.90 0.76
N MET A 73 -6.53 -6.84 0.62
CA MET A 73 -6.22 -5.54 1.22
C MET A 73 -6.20 -5.59 2.75
N ARG A 74 -7.09 -6.38 3.36
CA ARG A 74 -7.12 -6.57 4.81
C ARG A 74 -5.87 -7.28 5.32
N GLU A 75 -5.39 -8.28 4.59
CA GLU A 75 -4.17 -9.01 4.91
C GLU A 75 -2.94 -8.10 4.81
N ILE A 76 -2.80 -7.34 3.71
CA ILE A 76 -1.74 -6.33 3.55
C ILE A 76 -1.76 -5.34 4.72
N PHE A 77 -2.92 -4.75 5.03
CA PHE A 77 -3.01 -3.78 6.12
C PHE A 77 -2.86 -4.41 7.52
N GLY A 78 -3.18 -5.69 7.68
CA GLY A 78 -2.89 -6.45 8.88
C GLY A 78 -1.39 -6.51 9.14
N SER A 79 -0.62 -6.91 8.13
CA SER A 79 0.85 -6.94 8.18
C SER A 79 1.45 -5.54 8.42
N VAL A 80 0.95 -4.51 7.71
CA VAL A 80 1.39 -3.12 7.97
C VAL A 80 1.13 -2.73 9.43
N ALA A 81 -0.07 -2.98 9.95
CA ALA A 81 -0.43 -2.61 11.31
C ALA A 81 0.48 -3.25 12.36
N GLU A 82 0.77 -4.53 12.21
CA GLU A 82 1.68 -5.26 13.09
C GLU A 82 3.08 -4.63 13.11
N LEU A 83 3.62 -4.35 11.93
CA LEU A 83 4.99 -3.86 11.77
C LEU A 83 5.18 -2.39 12.19
N VAL A 84 4.13 -1.55 12.13
CA VAL A 84 4.26 -0.10 12.43
C VAL A 84 3.66 0.30 13.78
N SER A 85 2.98 -0.60 14.50
CA SER A 85 2.24 -0.30 15.74
C SER A 85 3.07 0.34 16.85
N SER A 86 4.38 0.07 16.88
CA SER A 86 5.29 0.66 17.88
C SER A 86 5.66 2.12 17.61
N SER A 87 5.53 2.58 16.35
CA SER A 87 6.02 3.90 15.91
C SER A 87 4.90 4.83 15.45
N PHE A 88 3.75 4.27 15.07
CA PHE A 88 2.64 5.03 14.50
C PHE A 88 1.34 4.80 15.28
N HIS A 89 0.57 5.86 15.40
CA HIS A 89 -0.83 5.73 15.80
C HIS A 89 -1.70 5.39 14.60
N ILE A 90 -2.29 4.18 14.60
CA ILE A 90 -3.13 3.69 13.52
C ILE A 90 -4.55 4.21 13.73
N GLN A 91 -5.06 4.98 12.77
CA GLN A 91 -6.45 5.42 12.79
C GLN A 91 -7.32 4.39 12.08
N GLN A 92 -8.26 3.81 12.80
CA GLN A 92 -9.22 2.86 12.24
C GLN A 92 -10.07 3.53 11.16
N GLN A 93 -10.15 2.91 9.99
CA GLN A 93 -10.93 3.37 8.84
C GLN A 93 -12.09 2.41 8.58
N ARG A 94 -13.19 2.94 8.03
CA ARG A 94 -14.33 2.11 7.61
C ARG A 94 -14.08 1.42 6.26
N SER A 95 -13.17 1.94 5.46
CA SER A 95 -12.83 1.39 4.15
C SER A 95 -11.75 0.33 4.27
N ALA A 96 -11.93 -0.82 3.63
CA ALA A 96 -10.92 -1.86 3.55
C ALA A 96 -9.71 -1.45 2.68
N SER A 97 -9.86 -0.43 1.82
CA SER A 97 -8.80 0.05 0.92
C SER A 97 -7.97 1.20 1.47
N LEU A 98 -8.28 1.72 2.66
CA LEU A 98 -7.62 2.91 3.21
C LEU A 98 -7.10 2.66 4.62
N MET A 99 -5.82 2.98 4.85
CA MET A 99 -5.20 3.02 6.17
C MET A 99 -4.59 4.41 6.41
N THR A 100 -4.76 4.94 7.62
CA THR A 100 -4.13 6.18 8.04
C THR A 100 -3.24 5.94 9.24
N LEU A 101 -1.96 6.29 9.10
CA LEU A 101 -0.94 6.23 10.12
C LEU A 101 -0.59 7.66 10.55
N ARG A 102 -0.34 7.88 11.83
CA ARG A 102 -0.02 9.20 12.38
C ARG A 102 1.20 9.16 13.24
N THR A 103 2.06 10.18 13.09
CA THR A 103 3.16 10.46 14.00
C THR A 103 3.13 11.92 14.41
N ALA A 104 3.75 12.23 15.55
CA ALA A 104 4.01 13.61 15.95
C ALA A 104 5.40 13.99 15.44
N LEU A 105 5.49 15.12 14.75
CA LEU A 105 6.76 15.66 14.29
C LEU A 105 7.58 16.17 15.48
N GLU A 106 8.86 15.86 15.53
CA GLU A 106 9.80 16.42 16.51
C GLU A 106 10.18 17.86 16.15
N TYR A 107 9.19 18.73 16.20
CA TYR A 107 9.31 20.15 15.90
C TYR A 107 8.47 20.99 16.89
N LYS A 108 8.65 22.31 16.89
CA LYS A 108 7.89 23.24 17.75
C LYS A 108 6.38 22.98 17.62
N TYR A 109 5.69 22.84 18.76
CA TYR A 109 4.26 22.51 18.88
C TYR A 109 3.88 21.10 18.43
N ARG A 110 4.85 20.23 18.12
CA ARG A 110 4.65 18.82 17.75
C ARG A 110 3.49 18.58 16.76
N PRO A 111 3.53 19.20 15.58
CA PRO A 111 2.46 19.03 14.60
C PRO A 111 2.34 17.59 14.17
N THR A 112 1.12 17.17 13.84
CA THR A 112 0.86 15.80 13.40
C THR A 112 1.06 15.66 11.90
N ILE A 113 1.79 14.62 11.49
CA ILE A 113 1.87 14.15 10.10
C ILE A 113 0.95 12.95 9.94
N ASN A 114 0.21 12.92 8.83
CA ASN A 114 -0.66 11.82 8.46
C ASN A 114 -0.11 11.14 7.20
N TYR A 115 0.07 9.84 7.27
CA TYR A 115 0.42 8.96 6.15
C TYR A 115 -0.84 8.17 5.80
N LYS A 116 -1.38 8.38 4.62
CA LYS A 116 -2.57 7.68 4.12
C LYS A 116 -2.17 6.76 3.00
N VAL A 117 -2.31 5.46 3.22
CA VAL A 117 -2.12 4.43 2.21
C VAL A 117 -3.49 4.03 1.68
N GLU A 118 -3.69 4.20 0.39
CA GLU A 118 -4.90 3.77 -0.32
C GLU A 118 -4.52 2.70 -1.34
N LEU A 119 -5.06 1.49 -1.18
CA LEU A 119 -4.80 0.36 -2.06
C LEU A 119 -5.84 0.26 -3.16
N GLU A 120 -5.41 -0.12 -4.35
CA GLU A 120 -6.29 -0.42 -5.47
C GLU A 120 -6.93 -1.80 -5.32
N ARG A 121 -8.23 -1.89 -5.67
CA ARG A 121 -8.96 -3.16 -5.63
C ARG A 121 -8.41 -4.17 -6.63
N VAL A 122 -8.02 -3.68 -7.79
CA VAL A 122 -7.42 -4.46 -8.87
C VAL A 122 -6.06 -3.82 -9.15
N PRO A 123 -4.98 -4.30 -8.53
CA PRO A 123 -3.66 -3.78 -8.80
C PRO A 123 -3.24 -4.11 -10.23
N SER A 124 -2.63 -3.15 -10.88
CA SER A 124 -2.00 -3.32 -12.18
C SER A 124 -0.49 -3.09 -12.05
N GLU A 125 0.01 -2.06 -12.67
CA GLU A 125 1.38 -1.57 -12.51
C GLU A 125 1.60 -0.96 -11.12
N TYR A 126 0.54 -0.43 -10.50
CA TYR A 126 0.55 0.17 -9.17
C TYR A 126 -0.40 -0.58 -8.25
N ILE A 127 -0.04 -0.68 -6.97
CA ILE A 127 -0.88 -1.27 -5.93
C ILE A 127 -1.72 -0.24 -5.19
N GLY A 128 -1.39 1.04 -5.34
CA GLY A 128 -2.07 2.11 -4.62
C GLY A 128 -1.30 3.40 -4.57
N THR A 129 -1.67 4.26 -3.63
CA THR A 129 -1.07 5.58 -3.43
C THR A 129 -0.80 5.82 -1.95
N LEU A 130 0.37 6.37 -1.64
CA LEU A 130 0.67 6.96 -0.35
C LEU A 130 0.51 8.48 -0.44
N ARG A 131 -0.24 9.07 0.51
CA ARG A 131 -0.31 10.53 0.71
C ARG A 131 0.21 10.90 2.07
N VAL A 132 1.12 11.88 2.12
CA VAL A 132 1.66 12.44 3.36
C VAL A 132 1.16 13.86 3.49
N GLN A 133 0.54 14.19 4.63
CA GLN A 133 -0.04 15.51 4.86
C GLN A 133 0.35 16.04 6.23
N ILE A 134 0.71 17.33 6.27
CA ILE A 134 0.87 18.08 7.49
C ILE A 134 -0.32 19.03 7.66
N ARG A 135 -0.93 19.02 8.85
CA ARG A 135 -2.00 19.98 9.19
C ARG A 135 -1.41 21.10 10.01
N THR A 136 -1.18 22.24 9.38
CA THR A 136 -0.61 23.42 10.04
C THR A 136 -1.14 24.70 9.39
N GLN A 137 -1.17 25.79 10.17
CA GLN A 137 -1.41 27.15 9.68
C GLN A 137 -0.09 27.93 9.52
N SER A 138 1.03 27.32 9.85
CA SER A 138 2.35 27.95 9.77
C SER A 138 2.91 27.81 8.35
N SER A 139 3.04 28.94 7.65
CA SER A 139 3.66 28.99 6.31
C SER A 139 5.13 28.53 6.35
N VAL A 140 5.85 28.80 7.45
CA VAL A 140 7.22 28.30 7.64
C VAL A 140 7.27 26.78 7.66
N LEU A 141 6.34 26.16 8.41
CA LEU A 141 6.29 24.71 8.50
C LEU A 141 5.90 24.06 7.17
N THR A 142 4.94 24.66 6.46
CA THR A 142 4.56 24.23 5.11
C THR A 142 5.72 24.39 4.14
N GLY A 143 6.48 25.49 4.23
CA GLY A 143 7.67 25.69 3.40
C GLY A 143 8.75 24.63 3.65
N LEU A 144 9.04 24.29 4.91
CA LEU A 144 9.96 23.20 5.27
C LEU A 144 9.48 21.86 4.75
N PHE A 145 8.19 21.56 4.89
CA PHE A 145 7.58 20.35 4.37
C PHE A 145 7.76 20.25 2.85
N ASN A 146 7.41 21.30 2.12
CA ASN A 146 7.52 21.33 0.66
C ASN A 146 8.99 21.18 0.21
N SER A 147 9.94 21.83 0.92
CA SER A 147 11.37 21.72 0.62
C SER A 147 11.89 20.29 0.80
N PHE A 148 11.52 19.63 1.90
CA PHE A 148 11.89 18.24 2.13
C PHE A 148 11.31 17.32 1.06
N PHE A 149 10.03 17.43 0.75
CA PHE A 149 9.38 16.53 -0.21
C PHE A 149 9.79 16.80 -1.67
N THR A 150 10.22 18.02 -2.00
CA THR A 150 10.89 18.29 -3.28
C THR A 150 12.20 17.52 -3.38
N TYR A 151 13.03 17.57 -2.33
CA TYR A 151 14.25 16.76 -2.27
C TYR A 151 13.94 15.26 -2.37
N ARG A 152 12.97 14.77 -1.58
CA ARG A 152 12.60 13.35 -1.57
C ARG A 152 12.12 12.87 -2.94
N ALA A 153 11.28 13.63 -3.63
CA ALA A 153 10.82 13.30 -4.98
C ALA A 153 11.99 13.21 -5.98
N GLY A 154 12.95 14.14 -5.90
CA GLY A 154 14.16 14.11 -6.74
C GLY A 154 15.04 12.89 -6.45
N LEU A 155 15.23 12.54 -5.17
CA LEU A 155 15.97 11.35 -4.76
C LEU A 155 15.30 10.07 -5.30
N GLU A 156 14.00 9.93 -5.14
CA GLU A 156 13.26 8.76 -5.60
C GLU A 156 13.29 8.61 -7.11
N SER A 157 13.07 9.72 -7.84
CA SER A 157 13.16 9.73 -9.30
C SER A 157 14.55 9.32 -9.79
N SER A 158 15.61 9.86 -9.18
CA SER A 158 17.00 9.52 -9.54
C SER A 158 17.34 8.06 -9.26
N ALA A 159 16.87 7.51 -8.13
CA ALA A 159 17.13 6.12 -7.77
C ALA A 159 16.35 5.15 -8.68
N LEU A 160 15.11 5.46 -9.06
CA LEU A 160 14.33 4.67 -9.99
C LEU A 160 14.93 4.71 -11.41
N ALA A 161 15.38 5.88 -11.85
CA ALA A 161 16.07 6.02 -13.16
C ALA A 161 17.35 5.17 -13.22
N ALA A 162 18.10 5.05 -12.12
CA ALA A 162 19.27 4.17 -12.04
C ALA A 162 18.90 2.68 -12.19
N LEU A 163 17.65 2.30 -11.90
CA LEU A 163 17.09 0.96 -12.11
C LEU A 163 16.42 0.80 -13.50
N GLY A 164 16.56 1.80 -14.38
CA GLY A 164 15.97 1.80 -15.72
C GLY A 164 14.48 2.08 -15.74
N ARG A 165 13.92 2.70 -14.67
CA ARG A 165 12.52 3.12 -14.59
C ARG A 165 12.44 4.63 -14.67
N ASP A 166 11.69 5.12 -15.63
CA ASP A 166 11.49 6.57 -15.87
C ASP A 166 10.06 7.00 -15.44
N ASP A 167 9.60 6.47 -14.31
CA ASP A 167 8.26 6.73 -13.80
C ASP A 167 8.23 8.00 -12.94
N TYR A 168 7.37 8.94 -13.29
CA TYR A 168 7.07 10.08 -12.42
C TYR A 168 6.00 9.68 -11.40
N LEU A 169 6.44 9.26 -10.21
CA LEU A 169 5.57 8.69 -9.18
C LEU A 169 5.08 9.70 -8.15
N CYS A 170 5.78 10.83 -8.02
CA CYS A 170 5.58 11.78 -6.93
C CYS A 170 4.88 13.05 -7.40
N GLU A 171 3.89 13.50 -6.64
CA GLU A 171 3.21 14.78 -6.82
C GLU A 171 3.31 15.58 -5.51
N LEU A 172 3.63 16.87 -5.61
CA LEU A 172 3.71 17.78 -4.49
C LEU A 172 2.71 18.91 -4.66
N SER A 173 1.89 19.12 -3.65
CA SER A 173 1.04 20.30 -3.50
C SER A 173 1.26 20.89 -2.11
N ASP A 174 0.71 22.05 -1.84
CA ASP A 174 0.97 22.78 -0.59
C ASP A 174 0.60 21.94 0.65
N GLY A 175 1.62 21.55 1.43
CA GLY A 175 1.47 20.71 2.62
C GLY A 175 1.01 19.27 2.36
N CYS A 176 1.08 18.80 1.11
CA CYS A 176 0.68 17.45 0.72
C CYS A 176 1.64 16.86 -0.31
N PHE A 177 2.22 15.71 0.02
CA PHE A 177 3.00 14.89 -0.89
C PHE A 177 2.19 13.63 -1.23
N SER A 178 2.15 13.25 -2.49
CA SER A 178 1.50 12.04 -2.98
C SER A 178 2.48 11.22 -3.81
N ARG A 179 2.48 9.90 -3.63
CA ARG A 179 3.32 8.97 -4.36
C ARG A 179 2.53 7.73 -4.76
N ARG A 180 2.61 7.35 -6.03
CA ARG A 180 2.08 6.07 -6.49
C ARG A 180 3.01 4.93 -6.06
N LEU A 181 2.45 3.85 -5.53
CA LEU A 181 3.18 2.68 -5.08
C LEU A 181 3.22 1.66 -6.22
N ILE A 182 4.43 1.34 -6.66
CA ILE A 182 4.66 0.34 -7.72
C ILE A 182 4.20 -1.03 -7.20
N ASN A 183 3.68 -1.85 -8.08
CA ASN A 183 3.31 -3.22 -7.72
C ASN A 183 4.57 -4.10 -7.61
N PRO A 184 4.95 -4.53 -6.40
CA PRO A 184 6.15 -5.36 -6.22
C PRO A 184 5.93 -6.80 -6.67
N SER A 185 4.73 -7.18 -7.09
CA SER A 185 4.36 -8.56 -7.46
C SER A 185 4.67 -9.59 -6.37
N LEU A 186 4.51 -9.18 -5.11
CA LEU A 186 4.71 -9.98 -3.90
C LEU A 186 3.38 -10.49 -3.35
N ASP A 187 3.44 -11.45 -2.44
CA ASP A 187 2.27 -11.85 -1.66
C ASP A 187 1.77 -10.72 -0.74
N PRO A 188 0.58 -10.84 -0.14
CA PRO A 188 0.02 -9.78 0.70
C PRO A 188 0.86 -9.45 1.93
N GLU A 189 1.48 -10.43 2.59
CA GLU A 189 2.31 -10.24 3.77
C GLU A 189 3.59 -9.47 3.42
N GLN A 190 4.30 -9.92 2.40
CA GLN A 190 5.50 -9.25 1.87
C GLN A 190 5.20 -7.85 1.33
N THR A 191 4.03 -7.67 0.69
CA THR A 191 3.56 -6.34 0.26
C THR A 191 3.36 -5.42 1.45
N GLY A 192 2.76 -5.91 2.54
CA GLY A 192 2.62 -5.18 3.79
C GLY A 192 3.97 -4.81 4.42
N GLU A 193 4.95 -5.72 4.36
CA GLU A 193 6.32 -5.47 4.81
C GLU A 193 6.98 -4.36 3.98
N ALA A 194 6.87 -4.41 2.65
CA ALA A 194 7.41 -3.39 1.75
C ALA A 194 6.83 -2.00 2.04
N ILE A 195 5.49 -1.89 2.18
CA ILE A 195 4.81 -0.64 2.55
C ILE A 195 5.31 -0.14 3.91
N SER A 196 5.45 -1.03 4.89
CA SER A 196 5.90 -0.69 6.24
C SER A 196 7.33 -0.17 6.25
N CYS A 197 8.23 -0.82 5.52
CA CYS A 197 9.62 -0.38 5.36
C CYS A 197 9.68 1.01 4.73
N TYR A 198 8.92 1.23 3.65
CA TYR A 198 8.88 2.52 2.97
C TYR A 198 8.36 3.64 3.87
N VAL A 199 7.23 3.43 4.57
CA VAL A 199 6.64 4.44 5.44
C VAL A 199 7.55 4.76 6.63
N LYS A 200 8.22 3.76 7.22
CA LYS A 200 9.19 3.96 8.31
C LYS A 200 10.42 4.74 7.84
N ASP A 201 10.97 4.39 6.68
CA ASP A 201 12.10 5.13 6.11
C ASP A 201 11.73 6.59 5.83
N LEU A 202 10.56 6.81 5.25
CA LEU A 202 10.06 8.14 4.96
C LEU A 202 9.83 8.96 6.24
N ASP A 203 9.18 8.39 7.27
CA ASP A 203 8.98 9.08 8.56
C ASP A 203 10.30 9.40 9.23
N ARG A 204 11.25 8.45 9.29
CA ARG A 204 12.59 8.70 9.82
C ARG A 204 13.29 9.85 9.09
N SER A 205 13.21 9.87 7.77
CA SER A 205 13.81 10.93 6.94
C SER A 205 13.18 12.30 7.24
N VAL A 206 11.84 12.34 7.37
CA VAL A 206 11.09 13.55 7.76
C VAL A 206 11.52 14.02 9.15
N GLN A 207 11.55 13.15 10.16
CA GLN A 207 11.95 13.49 11.53
C GLN A 207 13.38 14.04 11.57
N THR A 208 14.32 13.40 10.87
CA THR A 208 15.72 13.84 10.75
C THR A 208 15.82 15.25 10.14
N TYR A 209 15.08 15.48 9.05
CA TYR A 209 15.07 16.81 8.42
C TYR A 209 14.52 17.90 9.34
N PHE A 210 13.39 17.64 10.01
CA PHE A 210 12.76 18.65 10.86
C PHE A 210 13.51 18.89 12.18
N ALA A 211 14.31 17.95 12.64
CA ALA A 211 15.18 18.14 13.80
C ALA A 211 16.29 19.19 13.53
N ALA A 212 16.83 19.22 12.30
CA ALA A 212 17.90 20.15 11.92
C ALA A 212 17.81 20.57 10.44
N PRO A 213 16.82 21.38 10.03
CA PRO A 213 16.61 21.72 8.62
C PRO A 213 17.79 22.47 7.97
N HIS A 214 18.51 23.27 8.75
CA HIS A 214 19.66 24.05 8.26
C HIS A 214 20.91 23.18 8.01
N ASP A 215 21.02 22.05 8.68
CA ASP A 215 22.14 21.11 8.56
C ASP A 215 21.84 19.95 7.62
N PHE A 216 20.75 20.02 6.88
CA PHE A 216 20.23 18.91 6.07
C PHE A 216 21.26 18.34 5.08
N GLN A 217 22.07 19.19 4.45
CA GLN A 217 23.14 18.78 3.54
C GLN A 217 24.10 17.73 4.14
N ARG A 218 24.23 17.73 5.47
CA ARG A 218 25.07 16.78 6.19
C ARG A 218 24.45 15.39 6.28
N TYR A 219 23.11 15.31 6.36
CA TYR A 219 22.39 14.02 6.52
C TYR A 219 21.85 13.48 5.20
N ALA A 220 21.70 14.32 4.19
CA ALA A 220 21.13 13.95 2.91
C ALA A 220 21.81 12.72 2.27
N PRO A 221 23.15 12.55 2.30
CA PRO A 221 23.81 11.36 1.73
C PRO A 221 23.46 10.07 2.46
N GLU A 222 23.30 10.12 3.79
CA GLU A 222 22.90 8.96 4.60
C GLU A 222 21.46 8.54 4.30
N LEU A 223 20.55 9.52 4.26
CA LEU A 223 19.15 9.26 3.88
C LEU A 223 19.02 8.71 2.46
N ALA A 224 19.84 9.17 1.53
CA ALA A 224 19.88 8.63 0.17
C ALA A 224 20.37 7.18 0.16
N LYS A 225 21.39 6.86 0.93
CA LYS A 225 21.92 5.49 1.06
C LYS A 225 20.88 4.55 1.66
N ASP A 226 20.19 4.97 2.71
CA ASP A 226 19.17 4.18 3.38
C ASP A 226 17.99 3.89 2.45
N TYR A 227 17.55 4.90 1.69
CA TYR A 227 16.51 4.73 0.67
C TYR A 227 16.94 3.76 -0.43
N THR A 228 18.17 3.86 -0.94
CA THR A 228 18.70 2.95 -1.96
C THR A 228 18.74 1.51 -1.44
N ALA A 229 19.23 1.30 -0.22
CA ALA A 229 19.26 -0.02 0.39
C ALA A 229 17.85 -0.62 0.58
N MET A 230 16.87 0.22 0.91
CA MET A 230 15.47 -0.22 0.97
C MET A 230 14.95 -0.59 -0.42
N LEU A 231 15.30 0.16 -1.46
CA LEU A 231 14.87 -0.08 -2.84
C LEU A 231 15.45 -1.38 -3.42
N GLU A 232 16.67 -1.75 -3.02
CA GLU A 232 17.28 -3.04 -3.38
C GLU A 232 16.49 -4.23 -2.82
N ARG A 233 15.81 -4.03 -1.68
CA ARG A 233 14.99 -5.07 -1.07
C ARG A 233 13.56 -5.09 -1.63
N PHE A 234 12.96 -3.91 -1.81
CA PHE A 234 11.59 -3.75 -2.27
C PHE A 234 11.47 -2.58 -3.23
N ILE A 235 11.12 -2.86 -4.48
CA ILE A 235 10.70 -1.82 -5.43
C ILE A 235 9.20 -1.57 -5.20
N LEU A 236 8.86 -0.44 -4.59
CA LEU A 236 7.49 -0.09 -4.24
C LEU A 236 7.06 1.23 -4.89
#